data_a31651da634861b8ef6ba37fba750ae9
#
_entry.id   a31651da634861b8ef6ba37fba750ae9
#
_cell.length_a   1.000
_cell.length_b   1.000
_cell.length_c   1.000
_cell.angle_alpha   90.00
_cell.angle_beta   90.00
_cell.angle_gamma   90.00
#
_symmetry.space_group_name_H-M   'P 1'
#
loop_
_entity.id
_entity.type
_entity.pdbx_description
1 polymer ?
#
loop_
_entity_poly.entity_id
_entity_poly.type
_entity_poly.pdbx_seq_one_letter_code
_entity_poly.pdbx_strand_id
1 'polypeptide(L)'
;TSELKTACDVCVTSSSAVQICSKLDNDKILFIPDPNLGNYVQKQMPEKEFAFFNGGCPRHLAVTLDDALKAKALHPHAELLVHPECRPDVVAEADYVGSTTGIMAYARKSEKKEFIIGTEHSIVEHLQYECPDKMFYPISSKLMCHNMKLTTLVDILNVLNGTGGEEIVLSDEVMELSLIHISEPTRLDVI
;
A
#
# COMPACT_ATOMS: atom_id res chain seq x y z
N THR A 1 -7.68 5.54 -12.01
CA THR A 1 -7.76 6.69 -12.92
C THR A 1 -8.59 7.80 -12.29
N SER A 2 -8.48 9.03 -12.81
CA SER A 2 -9.28 10.16 -12.34
C SER A 2 -10.76 9.92 -12.61
N GLU A 3 -11.12 9.35 -13.77
CA GLU A 3 -12.50 8.99 -14.09
C GLU A 3 -13.07 7.97 -13.10
N LEU A 4 -12.29 7.00 -12.64
CA LEU A 4 -12.78 6.05 -11.65
C LEU A 4 -13.06 6.74 -10.31
N LYS A 5 -12.25 7.72 -9.93
CA LYS A 5 -12.49 8.51 -8.71
C LYS A 5 -13.80 9.27 -8.75
N THR A 6 -14.22 9.78 -9.90
CA THR A 6 -15.51 10.50 -10.03
C THR A 6 -16.73 9.62 -9.79
N ALA A 7 -16.56 8.29 -9.90
CA ALA A 7 -17.62 7.30 -9.63
C ALA A 7 -17.56 6.71 -8.22
N CYS A 8 -16.63 7.17 -7.37
CA CYS A 8 -16.47 6.69 -6.00
C CYS A 8 -16.92 7.75 -5.01
N ASP A 9 -17.55 7.34 -3.90
CA ASP A 9 -17.94 8.26 -2.83
C ASP A 9 -16.72 8.69 -2.00
N VAL A 10 -15.73 7.79 -1.82
CA VAL A 10 -14.54 8.03 -1.00
C VAL A 10 -13.32 7.37 -1.62
N CYS A 11 -12.18 8.06 -1.57
CA CYS A 11 -10.89 7.50 -1.95
C CYS A 11 -10.01 7.27 -0.73
N VAL A 12 -9.39 6.09 -0.68
CA VAL A 12 -8.52 5.68 0.43
C VAL A 12 -7.17 5.18 -0.07
N THR A 13 -6.20 5.15 0.82
CA THR A 13 -4.92 4.46 0.64
C THR A 13 -4.78 3.35 1.68
N SER A 14 -3.80 2.47 1.54
CA SER A 14 -3.51 1.44 2.54
C SER A 14 -3.23 2.02 3.95
N SER A 15 -2.80 3.27 4.04
CA SER A 15 -2.55 3.94 5.32
C SER A 15 -3.80 4.53 5.97
N SER A 16 -4.83 4.87 5.19
CA SER A 16 -6.03 5.56 5.67
C SER A 16 -7.31 4.71 5.61
N ALA A 17 -7.28 3.58 4.89
CA ALA A 17 -8.47 2.79 4.60
C ALA A 17 -9.26 2.37 5.84
N VAL A 18 -8.60 1.84 6.87
CA VAL A 18 -9.26 1.41 8.10
C VAL A 18 -9.91 2.61 8.81
N GLN A 19 -9.16 3.71 8.97
CA GLN A 19 -9.64 4.91 9.65
C GLN A 19 -10.84 5.55 8.93
N ILE A 20 -10.77 5.65 7.60
CA ILE A 20 -11.84 6.27 6.81
C ILE A 20 -13.07 5.37 6.76
N CYS A 21 -12.91 4.08 6.44
CA CYS A 21 -14.04 3.15 6.37
C CYS A 21 -14.77 2.99 7.71
N SER A 22 -14.05 3.08 8.84
CA SER A 22 -14.69 3.01 10.17
C SER A 22 -15.58 4.22 10.48
N LYS A 23 -15.32 5.37 9.87
CA LYS A 23 -16.11 6.61 10.07
C LYS A 23 -17.30 6.75 9.11
N LEU A 24 -17.42 5.88 8.11
CA LEU A 24 -18.57 5.91 7.20
C LEU A 24 -19.82 5.39 7.94
N ASP A 25 -20.94 6.09 7.78
CA ASP A 25 -22.25 5.67 8.36
C ASP A 25 -22.85 4.46 7.62
N ASN A 26 -22.33 4.13 6.44
CA ASN A 26 -22.83 3.05 5.60
C ASN A 26 -22.44 1.68 6.18
N ASP A 27 -23.41 0.76 6.29
CA ASP A 27 -23.21 -0.63 6.68
C ASP A 27 -22.63 -1.49 5.55
N LYS A 28 -22.82 -1.04 4.28
CA LYS A 28 -22.38 -1.74 3.07
C LYS A 28 -21.38 -0.91 2.30
N ILE A 29 -20.23 -1.51 1.99
CA ILE A 29 -19.12 -0.86 1.29
C ILE A 29 -18.72 -1.71 0.08
N LEU A 30 -18.74 -1.12 -1.12
CA LEU A 30 -18.07 -1.68 -2.29
C LEU A 30 -16.62 -1.22 -2.29
N PHE A 31 -15.70 -2.11 -1.98
CA PHE A 31 -14.27 -1.80 -1.91
C PHE A 31 -13.55 -2.18 -3.22
N ILE A 32 -12.93 -1.21 -3.85
CA ILE A 32 -12.22 -1.36 -5.13
C ILE A 32 -10.85 -0.68 -5.06
N PRO A 33 -9.85 -1.07 -5.86
CA PRO A 33 -9.82 -2.23 -6.75
C PRO A 33 -9.22 -3.49 -6.09
N ASP A 34 -8.64 -3.38 -4.88
CA ASP A 34 -7.86 -4.46 -4.25
C ASP A 34 -8.67 -5.21 -3.17
N PRO A 35 -9.06 -6.48 -3.44
CA PRO A 35 -9.84 -7.26 -2.49
C PRO A 35 -9.04 -7.70 -1.27
N ASN A 36 -7.70 -7.81 -1.34
CA ASN A 36 -6.89 -8.19 -0.19
C ASN A 36 -6.84 -7.05 0.82
N LEU A 37 -6.59 -5.82 0.35
CA LEU A 37 -6.69 -4.63 1.20
C LEU A 37 -8.10 -4.51 1.77
N GLY A 38 -9.15 -4.69 0.94
CA GLY A 38 -10.54 -4.65 1.39
C GLY A 38 -10.85 -5.71 2.46
N ASN A 39 -10.39 -6.95 2.29
CA ASN A 39 -10.52 -8.02 3.28
C ASN A 39 -9.78 -7.69 4.60
N TYR A 40 -8.60 -7.08 4.51
CA TYR A 40 -7.87 -6.62 5.69
C TYR A 40 -8.66 -5.55 6.43
N VAL A 41 -9.25 -4.58 5.72
CA VAL A 41 -10.09 -3.52 6.28
C VAL A 41 -11.35 -4.11 6.92
N GLN A 42 -12.05 -5.01 6.23
CA GLN A 42 -13.27 -5.66 6.74
C GLN A 42 -13.04 -6.41 8.06
N LYS A 43 -11.88 -7.07 8.20
CA LYS A 43 -11.53 -7.77 9.45
C LYS A 43 -11.44 -6.84 10.67
N GLN A 44 -11.19 -5.54 10.46
CA GLN A 44 -11.12 -4.55 11.53
C GLN A 44 -12.51 -4.00 11.90
N MET A 45 -13.54 -4.26 11.07
CA MET A 45 -14.91 -3.80 11.27
C MET A 45 -15.91 -4.89 10.83
N PRO A 46 -16.01 -5.98 11.61
CA PRO A 46 -16.82 -7.13 11.25
C PRO A 46 -18.34 -6.85 11.21
N GLU A 47 -18.77 -5.70 11.74
CA GLU A 47 -20.15 -5.22 11.72
C GLU A 47 -20.57 -4.69 10.35
N LYS A 48 -19.60 -4.36 9.46
CA LYS A 48 -19.88 -3.84 8.11
C LYS A 48 -19.79 -4.93 7.06
N GLU A 49 -20.65 -4.87 6.07
CA GLU A 49 -20.67 -5.78 4.91
C GLU A 49 -19.84 -5.21 3.77
N PHE A 50 -18.85 -5.96 3.30
CA PHE A 50 -18.01 -5.55 2.17
C PHE A 50 -18.29 -6.40 0.93
N ALA A 51 -18.42 -5.72 -0.20
CA ALA A 51 -18.35 -6.33 -1.53
C ALA A 51 -17.03 -5.94 -2.18
N PHE A 52 -16.43 -6.87 -2.92
CA PHE A 52 -15.12 -6.66 -3.53
C PHE A 52 -15.18 -6.77 -5.04
N PHE A 53 -14.34 -5.99 -5.71
CA PHE A 53 -14.08 -6.14 -7.12
C PHE A 53 -12.91 -7.11 -7.34
N ASN A 54 -12.94 -7.86 -8.43
CA ASN A 54 -11.88 -8.81 -8.76
C ASN A 54 -10.68 -8.07 -9.38
N GLY A 55 -9.81 -7.54 -8.57
CA GLY A 55 -8.61 -6.80 -8.95
C GLY A 55 -7.44 -7.10 -8.01
N GLY A 56 -6.53 -6.16 -7.87
CA GLY A 56 -5.42 -6.22 -6.91
C GLY A 56 -4.06 -5.95 -7.51
N CYS A 57 -3.09 -5.71 -6.65
CA CYS A 57 -1.71 -5.47 -7.06
C CYS A 57 -1.04 -6.77 -7.52
N PRO A 58 -0.64 -6.91 -8.80
CA PRO A 58 -0.05 -8.17 -9.29
C PRO A 58 1.28 -8.51 -8.59
N ARG A 59 1.97 -7.54 -8.00
CA ARG A 59 3.22 -7.78 -7.27
C ARG A 59 2.96 -8.40 -5.89
N HIS A 60 2.04 -7.84 -5.13
CA HIS A 60 1.67 -8.40 -3.83
C HIS A 60 0.95 -9.76 -3.98
N LEU A 61 0.10 -9.92 -5.01
CA LEU A 61 -0.55 -11.20 -5.32
C LEU A 61 0.43 -12.32 -5.72
N ALA A 62 1.58 -11.99 -6.30
CA ALA A 62 2.59 -12.97 -6.70
C ALA A 62 3.33 -13.61 -5.52
N VAL A 63 3.32 -12.97 -4.34
CA VAL A 63 3.95 -13.53 -3.13
C VAL A 63 3.05 -14.62 -2.57
N THR A 64 3.63 -15.79 -2.32
CA THR A 64 2.92 -16.96 -1.82
C THR A 64 3.27 -17.23 -0.35
N LEU A 65 2.45 -18.05 0.32
CA LEU A 65 2.76 -18.55 1.66
C LEU A 65 4.12 -19.26 1.71
N ASP A 66 4.46 -20.03 0.66
CA ASP A 66 5.77 -20.70 0.57
C ASP A 66 6.94 -19.71 0.53
N ASP A 67 6.79 -18.56 -0.17
CA ASP A 67 7.80 -17.49 -0.13
C ASP A 67 7.99 -16.96 1.30
N ALA A 68 6.90 -16.74 2.03
CA ALA A 68 6.95 -16.24 3.41
C ALA A 68 7.61 -17.25 4.36
N LEU A 69 7.22 -18.51 4.29
CA LEU A 69 7.78 -19.58 5.12
C LEU A 69 9.26 -19.81 4.83
N LYS A 70 9.68 -19.77 3.57
CA LYS A 70 11.08 -19.84 3.18
C LYS A 70 11.91 -18.67 3.73
N ALA A 71 11.37 -17.45 3.63
CA ALA A 71 12.04 -16.27 4.17
C ALA A 71 12.20 -16.36 5.70
N LYS A 72 11.15 -16.78 6.41
CA LYS A 72 11.21 -17.01 7.87
C LYS A 72 12.20 -18.13 8.25
N ALA A 73 12.29 -19.19 7.46
CA ALA A 73 13.27 -20.26 7.69
C ALA A 73 14.72 -19.82 7.48
N LEU A 74 14.95 -18.92 6.50
CA LEU A 74 16.29 -18.34 6.25
C LEU A 74 16.68 -17.30 7.30
N HIS A 75 15.71 -16.59 7.87
CA HIS A 75 15.91 -15.50 8.83
C HIS A 75 15.06 -15.71 10.09
N PRO A 76 15.34 -16.72 10.92
CA PRO A 76 14.47 -17.18 12.00
C PRO A 76 14.31 -16.16 13.16
N HIS A 77 15.15 -15.14 13.21
CA HIS A 77 15.10 -14.08 14.22
C HIS A 77 14.43 -12.79 13.71
N ALA A 78 14.13 -12.73 12.40
CA ALA A 78 13.54 -11.56 11.78
C ALA A 78 12.02 -11.54 11.94
N GLU A 79 11.47 -10.36 12.24
CA GLU A 79 10.03 -10.12 12.20
C GLU A 79 9.56 -9.92 10.76
N LEU A 80 8.44 -10.55 10.40
CA LEU A 80 7.83 -10.44 9.07
C LEU A 80 6.84 -9.27 9.05
N LEU A 81 7.15 -8.23 8.27
CA LEU A 81 6.33 -7.04 8.10
C LEU A 81 5.71 -7.05 6.69
N VAL A 82 4.37 -7.07 6.59
CA VAL A 82 3.67 -7.35 5.33
C VAL A 82 2.68 -6.25 4.97
N HIS A 83 2.62 -5.90 3.69
CA HIS A 83 1.59 -5.00 3.17
C HIS A 83 0.23 -5.71 3.06
N PRO A 84 -0.90 -5.07 3.43
CA PRO A 84 -2.22 -5.69 3.45
C PRO A 84 -2.76 -6.08 2.05
N GLU A 85 -2.15 -5.63 0.95
CA GLU A 85 -2.44 -6.11 -0.40
C GLU A 85 -1.84 -7.50 -0.70
N CYS A 86 -0.98 -8.04 0.16
CA CYS A 86 -0.54 -9.42 0.06
C CYS A 86 -1.71 -10.38 0.29
N ARG A 87 -1.57 -11.60 -0.20
CA ARG A 87 -2.55 -12.66 -0.03
C ARG A 87 -2.87 -12.87 1.46
N PRO A 88 -4.13 -13.21 1.80
CA PRO A 88 -4.54 -13.42 3.20
C PRO A 88 -3.72 -14.48 3.95
N ASP A 89 -3.25 -15.52 3.24
CA ASP A 89 -2.40 -16.57 3.80
C ASP A 89 -0.99 -16.05 4.18
N VAL A 90 -0.44 -15.10 3.40
CA VAL A 90 0.82 -14.41 3.70
C VAL A 90 0.65 -13.42 4.85
N VAL A 91 -0.45 -12.65 4.83
CA VAL A 91 -0.79 -11.70 5.90
C VAL A 91 -0.98 -12.41 7.25
N ALA A 92 -1.50 -13.63 7.25
CA ALA A 92 -1.69 -14.42 8.48
C ALA A 92 -0.37 -14.83 9.16
N GLU A 93 0.73 -14.90 8.41
CA GLU A 93 2.07 -15.22 8.92
C GLU A 93 2.85 -14.00 9.43
N ALA A 94 2.32 -12.78 9.24
CA ALA A 94 3.03 -11.55 9.55
C ALA A 94 3.00 -11.21 11.05
N ASP A 95 4.13 -10.70 11.54
CA ASP A 95 4.25 -10.11 12.87
C ASP A 95 3.67 -8.70 12.91
N TYR A 96 3.72 -8.00 11.76
CA TYR A 96 3.09 -6.69 11.59
C TYR A 96 2.49 -6.55 10.18
N VAL A 97 1.29 -5.97 10.11
CA VAL A 97 0.60 -5.66 8.85
C VAL A 97 0.30 -4.17 8.78
N GLY A 98 0.74 -3.53 7.71
CA GLY A 98 0.52 -2.09 7.54
C GLY A 98 0.91 -1.58 6.16
N SER A 99 0.58 -0.31 5.90
CA SER A 99 1.03 0.38 4.70
C SER A 99 2.56 0.42 4.62
N THR A 100 3.10 0.72 3.45
CA THR A 100 4.55 0.91 3.25
C THR A 100 5.14 1.87 4.28
N THR A 101 4.50 3.02 4.51
CA THR A 101 4.92 4.00 5.53
C THR A 101 4.81 3.43 6.94
N GLY A 102 3.76 2.65 7.22
CA GLY A 102 3.55 1.96 8.50
C GLY A 102 4.64 0.93 8.78
N ILE A 103 5.00 0.11 7.79
CA ILE A 103 6.11 -0.85 7.85
C ILE A 103 7.42 -0.13 8.17
N MET A 104 7.72 0.96 7.45
CA MET A 104 8.92 1.74 7.70
C MET A 104 8.95 2.35 9.11
N ALA A 105 7.82 2.91 9.55
CA ALA A 105 7.71 3.49 10.89
C ALA A 105 7.85 2.44 12.00
N TYR A 106 7.26 1.26 11.81
CA TYR A 106 7.41 0.13 12.72
C TYR A 106 8.87 -0.32 12.81
N ALA A 107 9.50 -0.57 11.67
CA ALA A 107 10.89 -1.02 11.61
C ALA A 107 11.87 -0.03 12.26
N ARG A 108 11.64 1.28 12.09
CA ARG A 108 12.46 2.33 12.74
C ARG A 108 12.34 2.32 14.27
N LYS A 109 11.11 2.17 14.77
CA LYS A 109 10.79 2.26 16.21
C LYS A 109 11.05 0.97 16.98
N SER A 110 10.99 -0.18 16.33
CA SER A 110 11.18 -1.49 16.96
C SER A 110 12.60 -1.64 17.51
N GLU A 111 12.73 -2.30 18.66
CA GLU A 111 14.02 -2.69 19.23
C GLU A 111 14.63 -3.91 18.53
N LYS A 112 13.85 -4.61 17.71
CA LYS A 112 14.33 -5.74 16.90
C LYS A 112 15.36 -5.29 15.88
N LYS A 113 16.24 -6.21 15.51
CA LYS A 113 17.37 -5.93 14.62
C LYS A 113 17.25 -6.55 13.25
N GLU A 114 16.33 -7.47 13.05
CA GLU A 114 16.16 -8.18 11.78
C GLU A 114 14.69 -8.17 11.35
N PHE A 115 14.46 -7.86 10.07
CA PHE A 115 13.13 -7.75 9.49
C PHE A 115 13.05 -8.35 8.09
N ILE A 116 11.99 -9.11 7.83
CA ILE A 116 11.61 -9.53 6.48
C ILE A 116 10.54 -8.56 5.99
N ILE A 117 10.76 -7.95 4.82
CA ILE A 117 9.90 -6.90 4.28
C ILE A 117 9.04 -7.45 3.16
N GLY A 118 7.73 -7.48 3.39
CA GLY A 118 6.69 -7.94 2.48
C GLY A 118 5.96 -6.81 1.77
N THR A 119 6.73 -5.86 1.19
CA THR A 119 6.23 -4.83 0.28
C THR A 119 7.27 -4.56 -0.82
N GLU A 120 7.10 -3.51 -1.64
CA GLU A 120 7.97 -3.21 -2.78
C GLU A 120 9.46 -3.19 -2.39
N HIS A 121 10.29 -3.81 -3.21
CA HIS A 121 11.69 -4.15 -2.91
C HIS A 121 12.56 -2.95 -2.52
N SER A 122 12.33 -1.76 -3.12
CA SER A 122 13.12 -0.55 -2.81
C SER A 122 13.03 -0.13 -1.34
N ILE A 123 12.00 -0.56 -0.63
CA ILE A 123 11.84 -0.28 0.81
C ILE A 123 12.91 -0.97 1.66
N VAL A 124 13.38 -2.15 1.23
CA VAL A 124 14.50 -2.85 1.87
C VAL A 124 15.78 -1.99 1.81
N GLU A 125 16.09 -1.50 0.61
CA GLU A 125 17.28 -0.66 0.39
C GLU A 125 17.19 0.66 1.17
N HIS A 126 16.01 1.28 1.16
CA HIS A 126 15.75 2.52 1.88
C HIS A 126 15.90 2.37 3.39
N LEU A 127 15.30 1.33 3.97
CA LEU A 127 15.41 1.02 5.39
C LEU A 127 16.84 0.66 5.80
N GLN A 128 17.58 -0.07 4.95
CA GLN A 128 18.96 -0.41 5.20
C GLN A 128 19.86 0.84 5.24
N TYR A 129 19.56 1.83 4.39
CA TYR A 129 20.27 3.12 4.41
C TYR A 129 19.95 3.94 5.66
N GLU A 130 18.66 4.00 6.06
CA GLU A 130 18.21 4.80 7.21
C GLU A 130 18.59 4.17 8.56
N CYS A 131 18.59 2.84 8.65
CA CYS A 131 18.83 2.09 9.87
C CYS A 131 20.01 1.13 9.69
N PRO A 132 21.26 1.63 9.62
CA PRO A 132 22.43 0.81 9.33
C PRO A 132 22.77 -0.20 10.44
N ASP A 133 22.18 -0.07 11.62
CA ASP A 133 22.31 -0.98 12.77
C ASP A 133 21.31 -2.14 12.74
N LYS A 134 20.46 -2.23 11.70
CA LYS A 134 19.44 -3.27 11.49
C LYS A 134 19.65 -3.97 10.15
N MET A 135 19.07 -5.16 10.02
CA MET A 135 19.14 -5.98 8.82
C MET A 135 17.73 -6.13 8.22
N PHE A 136 17.61 -5.92 6.91
CA PHE A 136 16.38 -5.99 6.18
C PHE A 136 16.48 -6.98 5.01
N TYR A 137 15.54 -7.90 4.93
CA TYR A 137 15.51 -8.96 3.93
C TYR A 137 14.21 -8.87 3.12
N PRO A 138 14.24 -8.95 1.80
CA PRO A 138 13.01 -9.03 1.03
C PRO A 138 12.34 -10.39 1.24
N ILE A 139 11.02 -10.42 1.39
CA ILE A 139 10.27 -11.67 1.46
C ILE A 139 10.39 -12.48 0.16
N SER A 140 10.45 -11.78 -0.99
CA SER A 140 10.62 -12.39 -2.32
C SER A 140 11.04 -11.35 -3.35
N SER A 141 11.82 -11.74 -4.35
CA SER A 141 12.16 -10.90 -5.51
C SER A 141 10.93 -10.55 -6.39
N LYS A 142 9.82 -11.26 -6.22
CA LYS A 142 8.55 -10.99 -6.92
C LYS A 142 7.97 -9.59 -6.61
N LEU A 143 8.35 -8.99 -5.48
CA LEU A 143 7.92 -7.66 -5.08
C LEU A 143 8.63 -6.50 -5.78
N MET A 144 9.55 -6.77 -6.69
CA MET A 144 10.11 -5.73 -7.53
C MET A 144 9.07 -5.21 -8.53
N CYS A 145 8.67 -3.95 -8.39
CA CYS A 145 7.68 -3.31 -9.25
C CYS A 145 8.36 -2.54 -10.37
N HIS A 146 8.36 -3.12 -11.58
CA HIS A 146 8.95 -2.46 -12.75
C HIS A 146 8.25 -1.14 -13.08
N ASN A 147 6.93 -1.05 -12.92
CA ASN A 147 6.17 0.16 -13.21
C ASN A 147 6.59 1.34 -12.30
N MET A 148 6.90 1.09 -11.03
CA MET A 148 7.40 2.13 -10.12
C MET A 148 8.82 2.62 -10.47
N LYS A 149 9.54 1.88 -11.33
CA LYS A 149 10.91 2.20 -11.76
C LYS A 149 10.98 2.80 -13.16
N LEU A 150 9.83 3.05 -13.81
CA LEU A 150 9.78 3.68 -15.13
C LEU A 150 10.13 5.17 -15.07
N THR A 151 9.64 5.87 -14.05
CA THR A 151 9.95 7.30 -13.86
C THR A 151 11.28 7.43 -13.14
N THR A 152 12.22 8.10 -13.79
CA THR A 152 13.57 8.34 -13.28
C THR A 152 13.74 9.76 -12.73
N LEU A 153 14.82 10.01 -12.00
CA LEU A 153 15.18 11.38 -11.57
C LEU A 153 15.42 12.32 -12.75
N VAL A 154 15.89 11.78 -13.88
CA VAL A 154 16.09 12.55 -15.11
C VAL A 154 14.75 12.97 -15.70
N ASP A 155 13.74 12.09 -15.69
CA ASP A 155 12.40 12.43 -16.16
C ASP A 155 11.80 13.55 -15.30
N ILE A 156 11.94 13.45 -13.97
CA ILE A 156 11.48 14.49 -13.04
C ILE A 156 12.18 15.82 -13.33
N LEU A 157 13.51 15.81 -13.48
CA LEU A 157 14.27 17.00 -13.78
C LEU A 157 13.84 17.65 -15.11
N ASN A 158 13.63 16.84 -16.14
CA ASN A 158 13.16 17.30 -17.46
C ASN A 158 11.78 17.96 -17.37
N VAL A 159 10.84 17.35 -16.64
CA VAL A 159 9.50 17.93 -16.42
C VAL A 159 9.59 19.27 -15.68
N LEU A 160 10.41 19.35 -14.63
CA LEU A 160 10.61 20.61 -13.88
C LEU A 160 11.24 21.72 -14.72
N ASN A 161 12.07 21.35 -15.70
CA ASN A 161 12.68 22.29 -16.63
C ASN A 161 11.78 22.62 -17.86
N GLY A 162 10.60 22.00 -17.96
CA GLY A 162 9.72 22.18 -19.13
C GLY A 162 10.25 21.56 -20.43
N THR A 163 11.19 20.59 -20.34
CA THR A 163 11.86 19.98 -21.50
C THR A 163 11.46 18.53 -21.74
N GLY A 164 10.51 17.98 -20.97
CA GLY A 164 10.05 16.60 -21.09
C GLY A 164 8.74 16.37 -20.37
N GLY A 165 8.28 15.11 -20.43
CA GLY A 165 7.00 14.69 -19.88
C GLY A 165 5.88 14.76 -20.91
N GLU A 166 4.75 14.19 -20.56
CA GLU A 166 3.50 14.21 -21.32
C GLU A 166 2.46 14.96 -20.49
N GLU A 167 1.79 15.94 -21.09
CA GLU A 167 0.72 16.67 -20.43
C GLU A 167 -0.51 15.77 -20.30
N ILE A 168 -1.02 15.61 -19.06
CA ILE A 168 -2.25 14.89 -18.79
C ILE A 168 -3.41 15.87 -18.93
N VAL A 169 -4.21 15.70 -20.00
CA VAL A 169 -5.38 16.52 -20.27
C VAL A 169 -6.65 15.77 -19.83
N LEU A 170 -7.41 16.35 -18.92
CA LEU A 170 -8.69 15.85 -18.43
C LEU A 170 -9.77 16.87 -18.76
N SER A 171 -11.03 16.42 -18.87
CA SER A 171 -12.16 17.36 -18.96
C SER A 171 -12.33 18.14 -17.66
N ASP A 172 -12.86 19.36 -17.75
CA ASP A 172 -13.12 20.21 -16.58
C ASP A 172 -13.98 19.49 -15.53
N GLU A 173 -14.99 18.73 -15.97
CA GLU A 173 -15.86 17.93 -15.12
C GLU A 173 -15.08 16.86 -14.33
N VAL A 174 -14.18 16.13 -14.98
CA VAL A 174 -13.35 15.11 -14.32
C VAL A 174 -12.37 15.77 -13.36
N MET A 175 -11.78 16.91 -13.72
CA MET A 175 -10.90 17.66 -12.84
C MET A 175 -11.64 18.13 -11.58
N GLU A 176 -12.79 18.74 -11.72
CA GLU A 176 -13.59 19.24 -10.59
C GLU A 176 -14.02 18.11 -9.66
N LEU A 177 -14.63 17.05 -10.19
CA LEU A 177 -15.10 15.92 -9.40
C LEU A 177 -13.96 15.14 -8.73
N SER A 178 -12.80 14.99 -9.38
CA SER A 178 -11.67 14.27 -8.78
C SER A 178 -11.00 15.05 -7.64
N LEU A 179 -11.10 16.37 -7.60
CA LEU A 179 -10.57 17.21 -6.52
C LEU A 179 -11.35 17.06 -5.20
N ILE A 180 -12.63 16.64 -5.25
CA ILE A 180 -13.44 16.39 -4.05
C ILE A 180 -12.72 15.40 -3.12
N HIS A 181 -12.11 14.37 -3.68
CA HIS A 181 -11.40 13.34 -2.91
C HIS A 181 -10.07 13.79 -2.30
N ILE A 182 -9.53 14.94 -2.69
CA ILE A 182 -8.34 15.53 -2.05
C ILE A 182 -8.72 16.27 -0.77
N SER A 183 -9.91 16.88 -0.74
CA SER A 183 -10.40 17.64 0.42
C SER A 183 -11.13 16.79 1.47
N GLU A 184 -11.70 15.65 1.09
CA GLU A 184 -12.45 14.75 1.98
C GLU A 184 -11.58 14.13 3.10
N PRO A 185 -10.37 13.60 2.85
CA PRO A 185 -9.50 13.12 3.93
C PRO A 185 -9.20 14.19 4.97
N THR A 186 -9.06 15.44 4.55
CA THR A 186 -8.78 16.56 5.45
C THR A 186 -9.99 16.89 6.34
N ARG A 187 -11.22 16.70 5.85
CA ARG A 187 -12.44 16.87 6.65
C ARG A 187 -12.64 15.76 7.66
N LEU A 188 -12.29 14.53 7.33
CA LEU A 188 -12.40 13.39 8.25
C LEU A 188 -11.34 13.41 9.34
N ASP A 189 -10.21 14.08 9.12
CA ASP A 189 -9.16 14.27 10.13
C ASP A 189 -9.50 15.39 11.15
N VAL A 190 -10.52 16.18 10.89
CA VAL A 190 -10.94 17.34 11.73
C VAL A 190 -12.17 17.01 12.59
N ILE A 191 -12.77 15.84 12.46
CA ILE A 191 -13.86 15.34 13.28
C ILE A 191 -13.32 14.20 14.16
#